data_db4d3a421a064e39ee231bbe1ee92da5
#
_entry.id   db4d3a421a064e39ee231bbe1ee92da5
#
_cell.length_a   1.000
_cell.length_b   1.000
_cell.length_c   1.000
_cell.angle_alpha   90.00
_cell.angle_beta   90.00
_cell.angle_gamma   90.00
#
_symmetry.space_group_name_H-M   'P 1'
#
loop_
_entity.id
_entity.type
_entity.pdbx_description
1 polymer ?
#
loop_
_entity_poly.entity_id
_entity_poly.type
_entity_poly.pdbx_seq_one_letter_code
_entity_poly.pdbx_strand_id
1 'polypeptide(L)'
;MGVLALALGVLAAAVPPASGAVPAADGVWSTGGGGPVPGPLRQAQHAGARTDGPDPGPPGAGRKSVGALLGELSTLYQRTEAATEAYNETAEKLKKERASARRARAGLARARAALTTERTRAGELARQQYRRDGTGLPPAVQLLLTSKPERILDHGHLLSRAVGDQAEVVKRVSEGERRHKKAAERARSAVERQERLAQRKKKQRDQVRERLRRVEELLSSLDGNQLASLHDLEADRTKAAQRKLVASGALDPSGATGQASSQGRKALDWALDQIGKPYVWGAEGPKAFDCSGLTSQAWRHAGRAIPRTSQEQWRRLPRIPLDELRPGDLVIYFPGATHVALYIGSGRVVQAPRPGGKVQTTPLATDPPIGAVRPDGRDT
;
A
#
# COMPACT_ATOMS: atom_id res chain seq x y z
N MET A 1 53.90 36.56 5.49
CA MET A 1 53.55 35.44 4.61
C MET A 1 52.26 34.86 5.08
N GLY A 2 51.28 34.86 4.21
CA GLY A 2 49.84 34.92 4.42
C GLY A 2 49.19 33.74 5.15
N VAL A 3 48.32 34.07 6.05
CA VAL A 3 47.37 33.18 6.69
C VAL A 3 46.05 33.32 5.93
N LEU A 4 45.66 32.28 5.20
CA LEU A 4 44.43 32.20 4.44
C LEU A 4 43.31 31.81 5.42
N ALA A 5 42.44 32.76 5.78
CA ALA A 5 41.24 32.53 6.55
C ALA A 5 40.13 32.01 5.62
N LEU A 6 39.75 30.74 5.72
CA LEU A 6 38.57 30.14 5.07
C LEU A 6 37.37 30.39 5.97
N ALA A 7 36.55 31.37 5.61
CA ALA A 7 35.22 31.58 6.19
C ALA A 7 34.26 30.54 5.65
N LEU A 8 33.85 29.55 6.50
CA LEU A 8 32.74 28.65 6.22
C LEU A 8 31.43 29.38 6.57
N GLY A 9 30.77 29.88 5.52
CA GLY A 9 29.41 30.37 5.60
C GLY A 9 28.44 29.23 5.89
N VAL A 10 27.84 29.21 7.07
CA VAL A 10 26.73 28.34 7.43
C VAL A 10 25.47 28.94 6.80
N LEU A 11 25.08 28.42 5.64
CA LEU A 11 23.75 28.68 5.08
C LEU A 11 22.74 27.88 5.88
N ALA A 12 22.07 28.52 6.84
CA ALA A 12 20.89 28.00 7.52
C ALA A 12 19.71 28.06 6.54
N ALA A 13 19.48 26.98 5.80
CA ALA A 13 18.24 26.80 5.07
C ALA A 13 17.13 26.51 6.08
N ALA A 14 16.30 27.51 6.34
CA ALA A 14 15.05 27.38 7.06
C ALA A 14 14.13 26.44 6.27
N VAL A 15 13.90 25.24 6.82
CA VAL A 15 12.88 24.32 6.35
C VAL A 15 11.55 24.79 6.95
N PRO A 16 10.54 25.21 6.13
CA PRO A 16 9.22 25.51 6.65
C PRO A 16 8.59 24.25 7.23
N PRO A 17 7.76 24.36 8.29
CA PRO A 17 7.05 23.22 8.84
C PRO A 17 6.09 22.69 7.78
N ALA A 18 6.25 21.43 7.40
CA ALA A 18 5.31 20.71 6.59
C ALA A 18 4.04 20.50 7.41
N SER A 19 3.10 21.41 7.32
CA SER A 19 1.70 21.19 7.65
C SER A 19 1.15 20.17 6.65
N GLY A 20 1.24 18.90 7.01
CA GLY A 20 0.67 17.80 6.27
C GLY A 20 -0.83 17.71 6.52
N ALA A 21 -1.60 18.66 5.98
CA ALA A 21 -2.99 18.42 5.68
C ALA A 21 -3.02 17.46 4.49
N VAL A 22 -3.44 16.24 4.71
CA VAL A 22 -3.84 15.31 3.65
C VAL A 22 -5.06 15.96 2.99
N PRO A 23 -5.02 16.35 1.72
CA PRO A 23 -6.25 16.72 1.05
C PRO A 23 -7.10 15.45 1.00
N ALA A 24 -8.25 15.50 1.67
CA ALA A 24 -9.36 14.64 1.36
C ALA A 24 -9.57 14.74 -0.15
N ALA A 25 -9.69 13.61 -0.81
CA ALA A 25 -10.08 13.56 -2.22
C ALA A 25 -11.57 13.96 -2.27
N ASP A 26 -11.84 15.25 -2.25
CA ASP A 26 -13.14 15.81 -2.60
C ASP A 26 -13.31 15.69 -4.12
N GLY A 27 -13.68 14.50 -4.52
CA GLY A 27 -14.35 14.28 -5.79
C GLY A 27 -15.79 14.75 -5.61
N VAL A 28 -16.03 16.03 -5.82
CA VAL A 28 -17.37 16.61 -5.93
C VAL A 28 -18.02 16.02 -7.17
N TRP A 29 -18.77 14.94 -6.99
CA TRP A 29 -19.77 14.53 -7.96
C TRP A 29 -20.99 15.39 -7.73
N SER A 30 -21.14 16.42 -8.57
CA SER A 30 -22.33 17.26 -8.66
C SER A 30 -23.55 16.35 -8.92
N THR A 31 -24.43 16.26 -7.94
CA THR A 31 -25.77 15.72 -8.11
C THR A 31 -26.61 16.81 -8.77
N GLY A 32 -26.66 16.79 -10.09
CA GLY A 32 -27.51 17.66 -10.89
C GLY A 32 -28.65 16.86 -11.50
N GLY A 33 -29.88 17.18 -11.14
CA GLY A 33 -31.05 17.04 -11.97
C GLY A 33 -31.83 15.74 -11.84
N GLY A 34 -32.83 15.75 -11.01
CA GLY A 34 -33.99 14.85 -11.14
C GLY A 34 -34.71 15.11 -12.47
N GLY A 35 -34.69 14.11 -13.35
CA GLY A 35 -35.60 14.05 -14.50
C GLY A 35 -36.77 13.11 -14.19
N PRO A 36 -37.98 13.36 -14.70
CA PRO A 36 -39.19 12.67 -14.29
C PRO A 36 -39.22 11.23 -14.80
N VAL A 37 -39.75 10.37 -13.94
CA VAL A 37 -40.04 8.97 -14.24
C VAL A 37 -41.15 8.91 -15.33
N PRO A 38 -40.97 8.20 -16.45
CA PRO A 38 -42.05 7.97 -17.40
C PRO A 38 -42.99 6.89 -16.84
N GLY A 39 -44.27 7.25 -16.77
CA GLY A 39 -45.35 6.35 -16.43
C GLY A 39 -45.63 5.28 -17.51
N PRO A 40 -46.49 4.28 -17.24
CA PRO A 40 -46.68 3.12 -18.09
C PRO A 40 -47.33 3.48 -19.42
N LEU A 41 -46.72 3.10 -20.53
CA LEU A 41 -47.26 3.24 -21.86
C LEU A 41 -48.39 2.21 -22.08
N ARG A 42 -49.55 2.75 -22.41
CA ARG A 42 -50.73 2.07 -22.89
C ARG A 42 -50.38 1.24 -24.15
N GLN A 43 -50.93 0.05 -24.21
CA GLN A 43 -51.06 -0.77 -25.41
C GLN A 43 -51.90 -0.02 -26.44
N ALA A 44 -51.33 0.18 -27.64
CA ALA A 44 -52.11 0.48 -28.82
C ALA A 44 -51.90 -0.66 -29.82
N GLN A 45 -52.98 -1.46 -29.99
CA GLN A 45 -53.13 -2.38 -31.12
C GLN A 45 -53.39 -1.54 -32.36
N HIS A 46 -52.62 -1.69 -33.42
CA HIS A 46 -53.03 -1.37 -34.75
C HIS A 46 -52.54 -2.41 -35.77
N ALA A 47 -53.51 -2.82 -36.56
CA ALA A 47 -53.48 -3.79 -37.59
C ALA A 47 -52.59 -3.39 -38.79
N GLY A 48 -52.17 -4.40 -39.52
CA GLY A 48 -51.50 -4.59 -40.74
C GLY A 48 -51.51 -3.46 -41.79
N ALA A 49 -50.33 -3.27 -42.37
CA ALA A 49 -50.14 -2.99 -43.78
C ALA A 49 -48.71 -3.46 -44.14
N ARG A 50 -48.65 -4.45 -45.02
CA ARG A 50 -47.41 -4.81 -45.71
C ARG A 50 -47.12 -3.68 -46.68
N THR A 51 -45.98 -3.00 -46.45
CA THR A 51 -45.34 -2.19 -47.50
C THR A 51 -43.96 -2.76 -47.66
N ASP A 52 -43.65 -3.19 -48.87
CA ASP A 52 -42.30 -3.56 -49.32
C ASP A 52 -41.36 -2.35 -49.10
N GLY A 53 -40.60 -2.39 -48.04
CA GLY A 53 -39.51 -1.49 -47.81
C GLY A 53 -38.22 -2.02 -48.43
N PRO A 54 -37.31 -1.14 -48.83
CA PRO A 54 -36.06 -1.57 -49.45
C PRO A 54 -35.25 -2.42 -48.51
N ASP A 55 -34.64 -3.46 -49.07
CA ASP A 55 -33.70 -4.40 -48.49
C ASP A 55 -32.76 -3.70 -47.49
N PRO A 56 -32.67 -4.12 -46.21
CA PRO A 56 -31.70 -3.56 -45.30
C PRO A 56 -30.31 -3.96 -45.79
N GLY A 57 -29.62 -3.01 -46.39
CA GLY A 57 -28.24 -3.19 -46.84
C GLY A 57 -27.36 -3.79 -45.74
N PRO A 58 -26.19 -4.37 -46.07
CA PRO A 58 -25.37 -5.14 -45.13
C PRO A 58 -25.06 -4.31 -43.90
N PRO A 59 -25.05 -4.92 -42.69
CA PRO A 59 -24.86 -4.19 -41.43
C PRO A 59 -23.55 -3.41 -41.49
N GLY A 60 -23.68 -2.10 -41.34
CA GLY A 60 -22.61 -1.12 -41.53
C GLY A 60 -21.31 -1.55 -40.86
N ALA A 61 -20.27 -1.63 -41.67
CA ALA A 61 -18.89 -1.80 -41.21
C ALA A 61 -18.53 -0.69 -40.20
N GLY A 62 -18.56 -1.00 -38.90
CA GLY A 62 -18.18 -0.05 -37.85
C GLY A 62 -18.66 -0.33 -36.44
N ARG A 63 -19.78 -1.05 -36.26
CA ARG A 63 -20.27 -1.32 -34.88
C ARG A 63 -19.71 -2.65 -34.37
N LYS A 64 -18.92 -2.57 -33.28
CA LYS A 64 -18.44 -3.77 -32.61
C LYS A 64 -19.61 -4.60 -32.08
N SER A 65 -19.54 -5.94 -32.22
CA SER A 65 -20.55 -6.81 -31.61
C SER A 65 -20.59 -6.66 -30.08
N VAL A 66 -21.76 -6.87 -29.47
CA VAL A 66 -21.89 -6.83 -27.98
C VAL A 66 -20.90 -7.76 -27.31
N GLY A 67 -20.62 -8.93 -27.89
CA GLY A 67 -19.62 -9.86 -27.38
C GLY A 67 -18.19 -9.31 -27.41
N ALA A 68 -17.84 -8.56 -28.45
CA ALA A 68 -16.53 -7.89 -28.58
C ALA A 68 -16.41 -6.73 -27.56
N LEU A 69 -17.48 -5.95 -27.38
CA LEU A 69 -17.54 -4.86 -26.38
C LEU A 69 -17.38 -5.41 -24.96
N LEU A 70 -18.06 -6.50 -24.62
CA LEU A 70 -17.91 -7.16 -23.32
C LEU A 70 -16.47 -7.66 -23.11
N GLY A 71 -15.84 -8.23 -24.13
CA GLY A 71 -14.43 -8.65 -24.06
C GLY A 71 -13.47 -7.50 -23.82
N GLU A 72 -13.68 -6.38 -24.52
CA GLU A 72 -12.89 -5.16 -24.36
C GLU A 72 -13.06 -4.56 -22.95
N LEU A 73 -14.30 -4.43 -22.49
CA LEU A 73 -14.64 -3.91 -21.17
C LEU A 73 -14.03 -4.79 -20.05
N SER A 74 -14.18 -6.11 -20.17
CA SER A 74 -13.57 -7.06 -19.22
C SER A 74 -12.05 -6.90 -19.17
N THR A 75 -11.40 -6.77 -20.31
CA THR A 75 -9.94 -6.54 -20.41
C THR A 75 -9.53 -5.22 -19.75
N LEU A 76 -10.30 -4.14 -19.97
CA LEU A 76 -10.05 -2.84 -19.36
C LEU A 76 -10.21 -2.89 -17.83
N TYR A 77 -11.25 -3.56 -17.34
CA TYR A 77 -11.43 -3.75 -15.89
C TYR A 77 -10.28 -4.54 -15.26
N GLN A 78 -9.90 -5.69 -15.83
CA GLN A 78 -8.77 -6.49 -15.34
C GLN A 78 -7.46 -5.68 -15.29
N ARG A 79 -7.17 -4.91 -16.34
CA ARG A 79 -5.98 -4.04 -16.38
C ARG A 79 -6.06 -2.91 -15.36
N THR A 80 -7.25 -2.41 -15.06
CA THR A 80 -7.46 -1.37 -14.05
C THR A 80 -7.26 -1.94 -12.65
N GLU A 81 -7.80 -3.12 -12.36
CA GLU A 81 -7.59 -3.83 -11.09
C GLU A 81 -6.12 -4.15 -10.85
N ALA A 82 -5.42 -4.69 -11.85
CA ALA A 82 -3.98 -4.94 -11.77
C ALA A 82 -3.18 -3.66 -11.46
N ALA A 83 -3.56 -2.54 -12.08
CA ALA A 83 -2.91 -1.25 -11.80
C ALA A 83 -3.25 -0.71 -10.40
N THR A 84 -4.48 -0.91 -9.93
CA THR A 84 -4.94 -0.56 -8.58
C THR A 84 -4.15 -1.33 -7.53
N GLU A 85 -4.03 -2.64 -7.70
CA GLU A 85 -3.28 -3.47 -6.75
C GLU A 85 -1.78 -3.12 -6.74
N ALA A 86 -1.18 -2.83 -7.89
CA ALA A 86 0.21 -2.35 -7.96
C ALA A 86 0.40 -0.99 -7.24
N TYR A 87 -0.59 -0.10 -7.34
CA TYR A 87 -0.63 1.15 -6.57
C TYR A 87 -0.74 0.89 -5.07
N ASN A 88 -1.64 0.00 -4.65
CA ASN A 88 -1.84 -0.37 -3.25
C ASN A 88 -0.57 -0.97 -2.65
N GLU A 89 0.10 -1.88 -3.35
CA GLU A 89 1.38 -2.47 -2.94
C GLU A 89 2.44 -1.38 -2.73
N THR A 90 2.54 -0.44 -3.68
CA THR A 90 3.50 0.67 -3.57
C THR A 90 3.14 1.61 -2.42
N ALA A 91 1.84 1.84 -2.16
CA ALA A 91 1.37 2.63 -1.02
C ALA A 91 1.76 2.00 0.31
N GLU A 92 1.60 0.68 0.47
CA GLU A 92 2.01 -0.05 1.66
C GLU A 92 3.55 -0.06 1.85
N LYS A 93 4.31 -0.24 0.78
CA LYS A 93 5.78 -0.12 0.81
C LYS A 93 6.21 1.28 1.23
N LEU A 94 5.58 2.32 0.69
CA LEU A 94 5.86 3.71 1.04
C LEU A 94 5.53 4.01 2.51
N LYS A 95 4.43 3.49 3.04
CA LYS A 95 4.06 3.62 4.46
C LYS A 95 5.14 3.03 5.38
N LYS A 96 5.62 1.83 5.08
CA LYS A 96 6.71 1.17 5.81
C LYS A 96 8.03 1.95 5.70
N GLU A 97 8.38 2.42 4.50
CA GLU A 97 9.63 3.16 4.29
C GLU A 97 9.61 4.54 4.96
N ARG A 98 8.46 5.22 4.99
CA ARG A 98 8.28 6.47 5.78
C ARG A 98 8.54 6.24 7.28
N ALA A 99 8.07 5.13 7.84
CA ALA A 99 8.36 4.77 9.23
C ALA A 99 9.86 4.47 9.44
N SER A 100 10.49 3.77 8.50
CA SER A 100 11.94 3.49 8.49
C SER A 100 12.75 4.79 8.43
N ALA A 101 12.40 5.71 7.54
CA ALA A 101 13.08 7.00 7.41
C ALA A 101 12.95 7.85 8.68
N ARG A 102 11.78 7.86 9.33
CA ARG A 102 11.62 8.53 10.65
C ARG A 102 12.54 7.94 11.71
N ARG A 103 12.61 6.60 11.82
CA ARG A 103 13.53 5.93 12.76
C ARG A 103 14.99 6.24 12.46
N ALA A 104 15.39 6.25 11.19
CA ALA A 104 16.75 6.55 10.78
C ALA A 104 17.14 8.00 11.10
N ARG A 105 16.24 8.97 10.86
CA ARG A 105 16.44 10.39 11.24
C ARG A 105 16.58 10.56 12.76
N ALA A 106 15.75 9.90 13.54
CA ALA A 106 15.86 9.91 15.00
C ALA A 106 17.18 9.28 15.49
N GLY A 107 17.65 8.22 14.83
CA GLY A 107 18.95 7.60 15.07
C GLY A 107 20.12 8.55 14.77
N LEU A 108 20.05 9.29 13.66
CA LEU A 108 21.04 10.31 13.31
C LEU A 108 21.07 11.44 14.37
N ALA A 109 19.92 11.94 14.80
CA ALA A 109 19.84 12.98 15.82
C ALA A 109 20.50 12.52 17.14
N ARG A 110 20.23 11.29 17.59
CA ARG A 110 20.89 10.71 18.77
C ARG A 110 22.40 10.56 18.61
N ALA A 111 22.85 10.06 17.46
CA ALA A 111 24.28 9.91 17.17
C ALA A 111 25.02 11.27 17.14
N ARG A 112 24.36 12.31 16.59
CA ARG A 112 24.88 13.67 16.58
C ARG A 112 25.01 14.23 17.99
N ALA A 113 23.99 14.10 18.82
CA ALA A 113 24.00 14.57 20.23
C ALA A 113 25.10 13.86 21.03
N ALA A 114 25.21 12.53 20.91
CA ALA A 114 26.27 11.77 21.57
C ALA A 114 27.68 12.23 21.15
N LEU A 115 27.92 12.43 19.85
CA LEU A 115 29.20 12.94 19.34
C LEU A 115 29.52 14.34 19.88
N THR A 116 28.52 15.23 19.96
CA THR A 116 28.69 16.57 20.53
C THR A 116 29.10 16.48 21.99
N THR A 117 28.46 15.61 22.79
CA THR A 117 28.83 15.37 24.20
C THR A 117 30.28 14.89 24.32
N GLU A 118 30.72 13.91 23.54
CA GLU A 118 32.10 13.42 23.59
C GLU A 118 33.11 14.48 23.15
N ARG A 119 32.80 15.28 22.15
CA ARG A 119 33.66 16.41 21.72
C ARG A 119 33.76 17.49 22.79
N THR A 120 32.67 17.81 23.50
CA THR A 120 32.68 18.75 24.60
C THR A 120 33.57 18.25 25.74
N ARG A 121 33.44 16.99 26.15
CA ARG A 121 34.29 16.34 27.18
C ARG A 121 35.76 16.36 26.75
N ALA A 122 36.06 16.05 25.50
CA ALA A 122 37.42 16.11 24.99
C ALA A 122 38.02 17.54 25.06
N GLY A 123 37.18 18.55 24.70
CA GLY A 123 37.60 19.95 24.77
C GLY A 123 37.81 20.44 26.21
N GLU A 124 36.99 19.96 27.15
CA GLU A 124 37.17 20.25 28.60
C GLU A 124 38.47 19.65 29.13
N LEU A 125 38.76 18.41 28.83
CA LEU A 125 40.01 17.75 29.21
C LEU A 125 41.21 18.49 28.63
N ALA A 126 41.18 18.84 27.34
CA ALA A 126 42.26 19.60 26.72
C ALA A 126 42.48 20.98 27.40
N ARG A 127 41.39 21.70 27.75
CA ARG A 127 41.49 22.99 28.46
C ARG A 127 42.06 22.82 29.89
N GLN A 128 41.70 21.74 30.58
CA GLN A 128 42.25 21.43 31.93
C GLN A 128 43.75 21.15 31.84
N GLN A 129 44.18 20.36 30.88
CA GLN A 129 45.63 20.09 30.66
C GLN A 129 46.37 21.39 30.36
N TYR A 130 45.89 22.21 29.42
CA TYR A 130 46.54 23.48 29.07
C TYR A 130 46.63 24.44 30.27
N ARG A 131 45.67 24.49 31.17
CA ARG A 131 45.70 25.34 32.39
C ARG A 131 46.60 24.78 33.47
N ARG A 132 46.80 23.47 33.57
CA ARG A 132 47.70 22.84 34.56
C ARG A 132 49.16 22.95 34.15
N ASP A 133 49.43 22.98 32.89
CA ASP A 133 50.79 23.07 32.32
C ASP A 133 51.24 24.53 32.16
N GLY A 134 51.18 25.32 33.24
CA GLY A 134 51.58 26.75 33.25
C GLY A 134 52.97 27.04 32.69
N THR A 135 53.77 26.02 32.41
CA THR A 135 55.13 26.13 31.81
C THR A 135 55.16 25.85 30.33
N GLY A 136 54.03 25.40 29.70
CA GLY A 136 53.96 25.01 28.30
C GLY A 136 54.79 23.78 27.90
N LEU A 137 55.43 23.12 28.84
CA LEU A 137 56.24 21.94 28.62
C LEU A 137 55.41 20.65 28.81
N PRO A 138 55.54 19.64 27.95
CA PRO A 138 54.93 18.36 28.13
C PRO A 138 55.26 17.75 29.51
N PRO A 139 54.33 17.09 30.22
CA PRO A 139 54.58 16.51 31.54
C PRO A 139 55.82 15.62 31.62
N ALA A 140 56.11 14.89 30.55
CA ALA A 140 57.33 14.08 30.44
C ALA A 140 58.63 14.91 30.48
N VAL A 141 58.62 16.12 29.88
CA VAL A 141 59.77 17.04 29.90
C VAL A 141 59.91 17.73 31.23
N GLN A 142 58.80 18.10 31.89
CA GLN A 142 58.79 18.63 33.27
C GLN A 142 59.39 17.61 34.24
N LEU A 143 59.10 16.33 34.07
CA LEU A 143 59.61 15.24 34.89
C LEU A 143 61.10 15.06 34.72
N LEU A 144 61.65 15.21 33.54
CA LEU A 144 63.08 15.12 33.25
C LEU A 144 63.89 16.31 33.80
N LEU A 145 63.22 17.45 34.06
CA LEU A 145 63.83 18.65 34.60
C LEU A 145 63.76 18.68 36.17
N THR A 146 63.15 17.68 36.78
CA THR A 146 63.03 17.61 38.28
C THR A 146 64.28 17.02 38.90
N SER A 147 64.82 17.68 39.89
CA SER A 147 66.07 17.31 40.60
C SER A 147 65.92 16.15 41.61
N LYS A 148 64.81 15.41 41.60
CA LYS A 148 64.53 14.31 42.54
C LYS A 148 64.10 13.03 41.83
N PRO A 149 65.08 12.15 41.48
CA PRO A 149 64.82 10.94 40.66
C PRO A 149 63.90 9.89 41.37
N GLU A 150 63.88 9.83 42.68
CA GLU A 150 63.05 8.94 43.49
C GLU A 150 61.53 9.17 43.27
N ARG A 151 61.12 10.40 42.90
CA ARG A 151 59.73 10.71 42.59
C ARG A 151 59.28 10.29 41.17
N ILE A 152 60.23 9.89 40.32
CA ILE A 152 59.94 9.47 38.94
C ILE A 152 59.14 8.19 38.93
N LEU A 153 59.41 7.24 39.82
CA LEU A 153 58.68 5.97 39.90
C LEU A 153 57.23 6.17 40.37
N ASP A 154 57.02 7.02 41.38
CA ASP A 154 55.70 7.32 41.89
C ASP A 154 54.80 8.08 40.90
N HIS A 155 55.44 8.92 40.04
CA HIS A 155 54.73 9.67 39.01
C HIS A 155 54.51 8.88 37.73
N GLY A 156 55.24 7.78 37.49
CA GLY A 156 55.13 6.93 36.32
C GLY A 156 53.71 6.36 36.13
N HIS A 157 53.10 5.93 37.22
CA HIS A 157 51.71 5.45 37.22
C HIS A 157 50.68 6.54 36.90
N LEU A 158 50.90 7.76 37.37
CA LEU A 158 50.03 8.91 37.08
C LEU A 158 50.11 9.33 35.61
N LEU A 159 51.34 9.32 35.04
CA LEU A 159 51.56 9.58 33.62
C LEU A 159 50.93 8.50 32.75
N SER A 160 51.12 7.23 33.06
CA SER A 160 50.49 6.12 32.34
C SER A 160 48.95 6.21 32.37
N ARG A 161 48.35 6.58 33.50
CA ARG A 161 46.91 6.85 33.57
C ARG A 161 46.50 8.04 32.71
N ALA A 162 47.19 9.16 32.78
CA ALA A 162 46.86 10.36 31.98
C ALA A 162 46.92 10.09 30.49
N VAL A 163 47.95 9.35 29.99
CA VAL A 163 48.09 8.92 28.59
C VAL A 163 46.95 7.95 28.22
N GLY A 164 46.61 6.99 29.13
CA GLY A 164 45.52 6.06 28.93
C GLY A 164 44.16 6.76 28.79
N ASP A 165 43.88 7.71 29.71
CA ASP A 165 42.65 8.52 29.71
C ASP A 165 42.51 9.36 28.41
N GLN A 166 43.64 9.94 27.95
CA GLN A 166 43.66 10.70 26.69
C GLN A 166 43.38 9.81 25.49
N ALA A 167 44.02 8.64 25.41
CA ALA A 167 43.79 7.65 24.34
C ALA A 167 42.32 7.19 24.32
N GLU A 168 41.75 6.95 25.46
CA GLU A 168 40.33 6.56 25.62
C GLU A 168 39.40 7.66 25.11
N VAL A 169 39.65 8.94 25.42
CA VAL A 169 38.84 10.07 24.92
C VAL A 169 38.93 10.16 23.39
N VAL A 170 40.11 10.06 22.82
CA VAL A 170 40.31 10.07 21.34
C VAL A 170 39.58 8.91 20.69
N LYS A 171 39.65 7.71 21.29
CA LYS A 171 38.93 6.53 20.83
C LYS A 171 37.42 6.77 20.86
N ARG A 172 36.83 7.28 21.94
CA ARG A 172 35.39 7.59 22.06
C ARG A 172 34.92 8.60 21.01
N VAL A 173 35.68 9.67 20.77
CA VAL A 173 35.35 10.67 19.75
C VAL A 173 35.39 10.03 18.36
N SER A 174 36.46 9.27 18.02
CA SER A 174 36.59 8.64 16.69
C SER A 174 35.49 7.57 16.44
N GLU A 175 35.10 6.83 17.46
CA GLU A 175 33.95 5.90 17.37
C GLU A 175 32.63 6.65 17.25
N GLY A 176 32.47 7.77 17.95
CA GLY A 176 31.32 8.66 17.83
C GLY A 176 31.16 9.19 16.39
N GLU A 177 32.25 9.62 15.77
CA GLU A 177 32.28 10.06 14.36
C GLU A 177 31.88 8.94 13.40
N ARG A 178 32.42 7.74 13.59
CA ARG A 178 32.04 6.56 12.78
C ARG A 178 30.56 6.23 12.93
N ARG A 179 30.01 6.25 14.16
CA ARG A 179 28.57 6.02 14.42
C ARG A 179 27.72 7.10 13.76
N HIS A 180 28.10 8.37 13.88
CA HIS A 180 27.40 9.49 13.24
C HIS A 180 27.42 9.36 11.71
N LYS A 181 28.55 9.06 11.09
CA LYS A 181 28.67 8.86 9.63
C LYS A 181 27.75 7.73 9.15
N LYS A 182 27.80 6.55 9.80
CA LYS A 182 26.91 5.42 9.49
C LYS A 182 25.41 5.77 9.66
N ALA A 183 25.06 6.54 10.68
CA ALA A 183 23.68 6.97 10.90
C ALA A 183 23.22 7.97 9.82
N ALA A 184 24.10 8.87 9.37
CA ALA A 184 23.83 9.82 8.29
C ALA A 184 23.59 9.10 6.96
N GLU A 185 24.44 8.13 6.61
CA GLU A 185 24.29 7.30 5.41
C GLU A 185 22.96 6.53 5.41
N ARG A 186 22.59 5.91 6.55
CA ARG A 186 21.30 5.20 6.70
C ARG A 186 20.10 6.15 6.54
N ALA A 187 20.17 7.34 7.14
CA ALA A 187 19.11 8.33 7.04
C ALA A 187 18.93 8.82 5.59
N ARG A 188 20.04 9.11 4.90
CA ARG A 188 20.04 9.52 3.48
C ARG A 188 19.44 8.43 2.59
N SER A 189 19.92 7.19 2.68
CA SER A 189 19.40 6.07 1.89
C SER A 189 17.91 5.80 2.15
N ALA A 190 17.44 5.96 3.39
CA ALA A 190 16.03 5.79 3.70
C ALA A 190 15.16 6.90 3.08
N VAL A 191 15.63 8.14 3.04
CA VAL A 191 14.95 9.26 2.36
C VAL A 191 14.88 9.00 0.86
N GLU A 192 15.99 8.63 0.23
CA GLU A 192 16.03 8.34 -1.21
C GLU A 192 15.08 7.20 -1.60
N ARG A 193 15.00 6.13 -0.80
CA ARG A 193 14.02 5.04 -1.02
C ARG A 193 12.58 5.54 -0.90
N GLN A 194 12.29 6.38 0.11
CA GLN A 194 10.97 6.99 0.30
C GLN A 194 10.57 7.83 -0.92
N GLU A 195 11.48 8.66 -1.43
CA GLU A 195 11.23 9.52 -2.60
C GLU A 195 10.96 8.70 -3.87
N ARG A 196 11.78 7.68 -4.15
CA ARG A 196 11.55 6.78 -5.29
C ARG A 196 10.18 6.11 -5.21
N LEU A 197 9.76 5.64 -4.04
CA LEU A 197 8.43 5.03 -3.87
C LEU A 197 7.30 6.06 -4.00
N ALA A 198 7.49 7.29 -3.53
CA ALA A 198 6.52 8.36 -3.70
C ALA A 198 6.30 8.72 -5.18
N GLN A 199 7.38 8.83 -5.95
CA GLN A 199 7.32 9.06 -7.41
C GLN A 199 6.65 7.90 -8.14
N ARG A 200 7.00 6.65 -7.80
CA ARG A 200 6.36 5.45 -8.37
C ARG A 200 4.86 5.43 -8.07
N LYS A 201 4.47 5.71 -6.83
CA LYS A 201 3.06 5.80 -6.43
C LYS A 201 2.31 6.87 -7.25
N LYS A 202 2.90 8.05 -7.44
CA LYS A 202 2.32 9.11 -8.28
C LYS A 202 2.08 8.62 -9.70
N LYS A 203 3.09 8.03 -10.35
CA LYS A 203 2.98 7.49 -11.71
C LYS A 203 1.88 6.41 -11.82
N GLN A 204 1.82 5.50 -10.85
CA GLN A 204 0.79 4.45 -10.82
C GLN A 204 -0.61 5.02 -10.62
N ARG A 205 -0.77 6.05 -9.76
CA ARG A 205 -2.03 6.77 -9.60
C ARG A 205 -2.51 7.35 -10.93
N ASP A 206 -1.62 7.99 -11.66
CA ASP A 206 -1.96 8.63 -12.95
C ASP A 206 -2.32 7.56 -14.01
N GLN A 207 -1.66 6.40 -13.99
CA GLN A 207 -2.02 5.24 -14.82
C GLN A 207 -3.41 4.67 -14.49
N VAL A 208 -3.78 4.56 -13.21
CA VAL A 208 -5.12 4.10 -12.81
C VAL A 208 -6.17 5.08 -13.31
N ARG A 209 -5.98 6.39 -13.11
CA ARG A 209 -6.90 7.42 -13.59
C ARG A 209 -7.11 7.38 -15.09
N GLU A 210 -6.04 7.22 -15.85
CA GLU A 210 -6.12 7.11 -17.31
C GLU A 210 -6.91 5.86 -17.77
N ARG A 211 -6.72 4.74 -17.09
CA ARG A 211 -7.49 3.51 -17.39
C ARG A 211 -8.97 3.66 -17.05
N LEU A 212 -9.29 4.31 -15.93
CA LEU A 212 -10.66 4.61 -15.54
C LEU A 212 -11.35 5.49 -16.57
N ARG A 213 -10.68 6.53 -17.06
CA ARG A 213 -11.19 7.39 -18.10
C ARG A 213 -11.54 6.60 -19.37
N ARG A 214 -10.71 5.64 -19.77
CA ARG A 214 -11.00 4.78 -20.92
C ARG A 214 -12.22 3.87 -20.70
N VAL A 215 -12.42 3.37 -19.48
CA VAL A 215 -13.64 2.61 -19.11
C VAL A 215 -14.86 3.52 -19.24
N GLU A 216 -14.81 4.74 -18.70
CA GLU A 216 -15.89 5.73 -18.76
C GLU A 216 -16.20 6.12 -20.21
N GLU A 217 -15.19 6.37 -21.04
CA GLU A 217 -15.31 6.66 -22.47
C GLU A 217 -15.99 5.51 -23.23
N LEU A 218 -15.59 4.27 -22.97
CA LEU A 218 -16.22 3.11 -23.60
C LEU A 218 -17.69 2.98 -23.17
N LEU A 219 -17.98 3.09 -21.88
CA LEU A 219 -19.36 2.98 -21.37
C LEU A 219 -20.24 4.11 -21.89
N SER A 220 -19.74 5.34 -21.95
CA SER A 220 -20.48 6.50 -22.46
C SER A 220 -20.72 6.45 -23.99
N SER A 221 -19.95 5.64 -24.71
CA SER A 221 -20.12 5.42 -26.14
C SER A 221 -21.23 4.40 -26.50
N LEU A 222 -21.76 3.68 -25.48
CA LEU A 222 -22.80 2.67 -25.67
C LEU A 222 -24.19 3.31 -25.59
N ASP A 223 -25.08 2.87 -26.47
CA ASP A 223 -26.49 3.21 -26.36
C ASP A 223 -27.22 2.32 -25.32
N GLY A 224 -28.45 2.70 -24.95
CA GLY A 224 -29.21 1.99 -23.92
C GLY A 224 -29.48 0.51 -24.25
N ASN A 225 -29.67 0.17 -25.53
CA ASN A 225 -29.89 -1.21 -25.97
C ASN A 225 -28.61 -2.04 -25.91
N GLN A 226 -27.48 -1.44 -26.28
CA GLN A 226 -26.17 -2.08 -26.15
C GLN A 226 -25.83 -2.34 -24.68
N LEU A 227 -26.11 -1.38 -23.79
CA LEU A 227 -25.89 -1.53 -22.36
C LEU A 227 -26.74 -2.64 -21.77
N ALA A 228 -28.03 -2.70 -22.10
CA ALA A 228 -28.94 -3.77 -21.67
C ALA A 228 -28.46 -5.15 -22.17
N SER A 229 -28.16 -5.27 -23.47
CA SER A 229 -27.65 -6.51 -24.08
C SER A 229 -26.32 -6.96 -23.45
N LEU A 230 -25.48 -6.01 -23.06
CA LEU A 230 -24.18 -6.28 -22.38
C LEU A 230 -24.42 -6.87 -20.98
N HIS A 231 -25.37 -6.32 -20.22
CA HIS A 231 -25.76 -6.85 -18.92
C HIS A 231 -26.35 -8.26 -19.02
N ASP A 232 -27.23 -8.51 -19.98
CA ASP A 232 -27.82 -9.83 -20.20
C ASP A 232 -26.76 -10.86 -20.55
N LEU A 233 -25.84 -10.52 -21.46
CA LEU A 233 -24.73 -11.40 -21.84
C LEU A 233 -23.78 -11.67 -20.67
N GLU A 234 -23.48 -10.68 -19.84
CA GLU A 234 -22.66 -10.82 -18.63
C GLU A 234 -23.34 -11.77 -17.62
N ALA A 235 -24.67 -11.59 -17.40
CA ALA A 235 -25.45 -12.44 -16.53
C ALA A 235 -25.51 -13.89 -17.02
N ASP A 236 -25.69 -14.12 -18.31
CA ASP A 236 -25.75 -15.46 -18.89
C ASP A 236 -24.39 -16.17 -18.86
N ARG A 237 -23.31 -15.45 -19.13
CA ARG A 237 -21.94 -15.98 -18.95
C ARG A 237 -21.67 -16.36 -17.51
N THR A 238 -22.06 -15.54 -16.55
CA THR A 238 -21.92 -15.82 -15.12
C THR A 238 -22.70 -17.08 -14.71
N LYS A 239 -23.98 -17.21 -15.16
CA LYS A 239 -24.79 -18.41 -14.91
C LYS A 239 -24.16 -19.66 -15.52
N ALA A 240 -23.66 -19.57 -16.75
CA ALA A 240 -22.99 -20.68 -17.43
C ALA A 240 -21.70 -21.09 -16.71
N ALA A 241 -20.86 -20.13 -16.32
CA ALA A 241 -19.65 -20.37 -15.55
C ALA A 241 -19.92 -21.01 -14.19
N GLN A 242 -20.93 -20.51 -13.47
CA GLN A 242 -21.34 -21.08 -12.19
C GLN A 242 -21.82 -22.53 -12.34
N ARG A 243 -22.66 -22.81 -13.33
CA ARG A 243 -23.11 -24.20 -13.62
C ARG A 243 -21.93 -25.11 -13.94
N LYS A 244 -20.98 -24.65 -14.75
CA LYS A 244 -19.77 -25.42 -15.08
C LYS A 244 -18.93 -25.71 -13.83
N LEU A 245 -18.77 -24.72 -12.95
CA LEU A 245 -17.99 -24.88 -11.72
C LEU A 245 -18.64 -25.89 -10.76
N VAL A 246 -19.97 -25.87 -10.64
CA VAL A 246 -20.74 -26.86 -9.87
C VAL A 246 -20.64 -28.25 -10.51
N ALA A 247 -20.86 -28.35 -11.84
CA ALA A 247 -20.82 -29.62 -12.56
C ALA A 247 -19.45 -30.28 -12.55
N SER A 248 -18.36 -29.51 -12.41
CA SER A 248 -17.01 -30.06 -12.27
C SER A 248 -16.69 -30.59 -10.85
N GLY A 249 -17.59 -30.43 -9.87
CA GLY A 249 -17.34 -30.77 -8.47
C GLY A 249 -16.42 -29.80 -7.74
N ALA A 250 -15.95 -28.75 -8.42
CA ALA A 250 -15.06 -27.76 -7.81
C ALA A 250 -15.79 -26.81 -6.84
N LEU A 251 -17.11 -26.85 -6.82
CA LEU A 251 -17.94 -26.10 -5.88
C LEU A 251 -19.11 -26.99 -5.43
N ASP A 252 -19.23 -27.17 -4.13
CA ASP A 252 -20.39 -27.86 -3.55
C ASP A 252 -21.62 -26.94 -3.55
N PRO A 253 -22.68 -27.23 -4.33
CA PRO A 253 -23.88 -26.41 -4.39
C PRO A 253 -24.76 -26.54 -3.14
N SER A 254 -24.60 -27.63 -2.36
CA SER A 254 -25.40 -27.87 -1.14
C SER A 254 -25.05 -26.92 -0.01
N GLY A 255 -23.90 -26.22 -0.12
CA GLY A 255 -23.40 -25.36 0.96
C GLY A 255 -22.98 -26.13 2.21
N ALA A 256 -22.86 -27.48 2.10
CA ALA A 256 -22.40 -28.36 3.17
C ALA A 256 -20.91 -28.20 3.51
N THR A 257 -20.20 -27.36 2.76
CA THR A 257 -18.84 -26.94 3.05
C THR A 257 -18.80 -26.25 4.41
N GLY A 258 -18.01 -26.73 5.29
CA GLY A 258 -17.76 -26.46 6.69
C GLY A 258 -18.40 -25.19 7.33
N GLN A 259 -18.72 -25.26 8.59
CA GLN A 259 -19.22 -24.10 9.33
C GLN A 259 -18.18 -22.98 9.39
N ALA A 260 -18.62 -21.74 9.25
CA ALA A 260 -17.76 -20.59 9.47
C ALA A 260 -17.14 -20.64 10.86
N SER A 261 -15.85 -20.37 10.99
CA SER A 261 -15.23 -20.13 12.29
C SER A 261 -15.87 -18.90 12.97
N SER A 262 -15.64 -18.72 14.25
CA SER A 262 -16.10 -17.52 14.96
C SER A 262 -15.54 -16.22 14.36
N GLN A 263 -14.27 -16.25 13.93
CA GLN A 263 -13.63 -15.11 13.24
C GLN A 263 -14.17 -14.94 11.82
N GLY A 264 -14.32 -16.03 11.05
CA GLY A 264 -14.90 -15.98 9.71
C GLY A 264 -16.30 -15.41 9.72
N ARG A 265 -17.14 -15.77 10.70
CA ARG A 265 -18.48 -15.22 10.89
C ARG A 265 -18.46 -13.71 11.16
N LYS A 266 -17.61 -13.25 12.09
CA LYS A 266 -17.44 -11.81 12.36
C LYS A 266 -16.97 -11.02 11.13
N ALA A 267 -16.05 -11.59 10.36
CA ALA A 267 -15.55 -10.97 9.13
C ALA A 267 -16.68 -10.87 8.09
N LEU A 268 -17.47 -11.93 7.95
CA LEU A 268 -18.60 -12.00 7.04
C LEU A 268 -19.69 -10.99 7.41
N ASP A 269 -20.15 -10.99 8.68
CA ASP A 269 -21.19 -10.09 9.16
C ASP A 269 -20.80 -8.63 8.90
N TRP A 270 -19.55 -8.28 9.25
CA TRP A 270 -19.05 -6.94 8.99
C TRP A 270 -19.02 -6.60 7.50
N ALA A 271 -18.60 -7.53 6.62
CA ALA A 271 -18.55 -7.29 5.18
C ALA A 271 -19.94 -7.10 4.57
N LEU A 272 -20.94 -7.85 5.04
CA LEU A 272 -22.34 -7.71 4.61
C LEU A 272 -22.91 -6.34 5.00
N ASP A 273 -22.54 -5.77 6.15
CA ASP A 273 -22.93 -4.41 6.57
C ASP A 273 -22.35 -3.32 5.67
N GLN A 274 -21.38 -3.64 4.81
CA GLN A 274 -20.81 -2.68 3.85
C GLN A 274 -21.56 -2.68 2.52
N ILE A 275 -22.53 -3.54 2.30
CA ILE A 275 -23.31 -3.61 1.04
C ILE A 275 -23.91 -2.23 0.71
N GLY A 276 -23.84 -1.87 -0.59
CA GLY A 276 -24.31 -0.58 -1.09
C GLY A 276 -23.27 0.54 -1.08
N LYS A 277 -22.16 0.39 -0.35
CA LYS A 277 -21.07 1.37 -0.38
C LYS A 277 -20.32 1.33 -1.72
N PRO A 278 -19.89 2.50 -2.25
CA PRO A 278 -19.28 2.54 -3.56
C PRO A 278 -17.90 1.87 -3.58
N TYR A 279 -17.55 1.29 -4.76
CA TYR A 279 -16.17 0.94 -5.05
C TYR A 279 -15.36 2.20 -5.30
N VAL A 280 -14.25 2.34 -4.60
CA VAL A 280 -13.23 3.36 -4.88
C VAL A 280 -11.85 2.69 -4.79
N TRP A 281 -11.07 2.78 -5.86
CA TRP A 281 -9.74 2.19 -5.90
C TRP A 281 -8.82 2.76 -4.80
N GLY A 282 -8.09 1.89 -4.12
CA GLY A 282 -7.21 2.26 -3.00
C GLY A 282 -7.94 2.52 -1.68
N ALA A 283 -9.26 2.40 -1.62
CA ALA A 283 -10.05 2.69 -0.43
C ALA A 283 -10.10 1.49 0.54
N GLU A 284 -10.04 1.80 1.84
CA GLU A 284 -10.12 0.86 2.96
C GLU A 284 -11.28 1.19 3.92
N GLY A 285 -12.30 1.91 3.43
CA GLY A 285 -13.44 2.31 4.24
C GLY A 285 -13.24 3.63 5.02
N PRO A 286 -14.21 4.02 5.84
CA PRO A 286 -15.54 3.40 6.03
C PRO A 286 -16.56 3.76 4.95
N LYS A 287 -16.32 4.78 4.11
CA LYS A 287 -17.28 5.28 3.12
C LYS A 287 -17.26 4.52 1.80
N ALA A 288 -16.14 3.93 1.43
CA ALA A 288 -15.92 3.25 0.18
C ALA A 288 -14.85 2.17 0.34
N PHE A 289 -14.81 1.19 -0.55
CA PHE A 289 -13.84 0.09 -0.52
C PHE A 289 -13.36 -0.26 -1.92
N ASP A 290 -12.13 -0.74 -2.04
CA ASP A 290 -11.73 -1.63 -3.13
C ASP A 290 -11.85 -3.10 -2.70
N CYS A 291 -11.59 -4.05 -3.60
CA CYS A 291 -11.77 -5.48 -3.33
C CYS A 291 -10.95 -5.97 -2.12
N SER A 292 -9.65 -5.72 -2.13
CA SER A 292 -8.75 -6.16 -1.07
C SER A 292 -8.84 -5.29 0.19
N GLY A 293 -9.28 -4.04 0.06
CA GLY A 293 -9.63 -3.15 1.17
C GLY A 293 -10.82 -3.68 1.96
N LEU A 294 -11.88 -4.12 1.28
CA LEU A 294 -13.04 -4.74 1.93
C LEU A 294 -12.63 -5.98 2.73
N THR A 295 -11.94 -6.93 2.10
CA THR A 295 -11.54 -8.18 2.76
C THR A 295 -10.55 -7.97 3.90
N SER A 296 -9.58 -7.05 3.74
CA SER A 296 -8.62 -6.75 4.81
C SER A 296 -9.26 -6.07 6.02
N GLN A 297 -10.26 -5.22 5.81
CA GLN A 297 -10.99 -4.60 6.91
C GLN A 297 -11.95 -5.58 7.59
N ALA A 298 -12.64 -6.42 6.83
CA ALA A 298 -13.50 -7.46 7.38
C ALA A 298 -12.75 -8.35 8.36
N TRP A 299 -11.60 -8.85 7.96
CA TRP A 299 -10.77 -9.70 8.82
C TRP A 299 -10.11 -8.93 9.97
N ARG A 300 -9.80 -7.65 9.79
CA ARG A 300 -9.33 -6.79 10.88
C ARG A 300 -10.39 -6.63 11.96
N HIS A 301 -11.64 -6.43 11.58
CA HIS A 301 -12.78 -6.38 12.53
C HIS A 301 -13.03 -7.72 13.23
N ALA A 302 -12.73 -8.83 12.58
CA ALA A 302 -12.71 -10.15 13.20
C ALA A 302 -11.52 -10.40 14.14
N GLY A 303 -10.65 -9.40 14.35
CA GLY A 303 -9.47 -9.48 15.20
C GLY A 303 -8.22 -10.06 14.52
N ARG A 304 -8.25 -10.27 13.21
CA ARG A 304 -7.12 -10.82 12.45
C ARG A 304 -6.69 -9.90 11.30
N ALA A 305 -5.50 -9.34 11.41
CA ALA A 305 -4.94 -8.53 10.34
C ALA A 305 -4.42 -9.43 9.20
N ILE A 306 -4.93 -9.23 7.99
CA ILE A 306 -4.44 -9.88 6.77
C ILE A 306 -3.77 -8.84 5.84
N PRO A 307 -3.02 -9.29 4.82
CA PRO A 307 -2.37 -8.36 3.88
C PRO A 307 -3.36 -7.44 3.17
N ARG A 308 -2.90 -6.23 2.83
CA ARG A 308 -3.71 -5.18 2.20
C ARG A 308 -4.09 -5.50 0.75
N THR A 309 -3.23 -6.18 -0.01
CA THR A 309 -3.43 -6.44 -1.44
C THR A 309 -3.83 -7.88 -1.70
N SER A 310 -4.64 -8.11 -2.74
CA SER A 310 -5.10 -9.43 -3.15
C SER A 310 -3.94 -10.38 -3.46
N GLN A 311 -2.86 -9.88 -4.10
CA GLN A 311 -1.64 -10.68 -4.36
C GLN A 311 -0.93 -11.12 -3.08
N GLU A 312 -0.85 -10.24 -2.08
CA GLU A 312 -0.23 -10.59 -0.79
C GLU A 312 -1.15 -11.53 0.02
N GLN A 313 -2.48 -11.37 -0.08
CA GLN A 313 -3.44 -12.31 0.51
C GLN A 313 -3.26 -13.70 -0.11
N TRP A 314 -3.20 -13.80 -1.46
CA TRP A 314 -2.94 -15.04 -2.17
C TRP A 314 -1.60 -15.68 -1.82
N ARG A 315 -0.55 -14.88 -1.66
CA ARG A 315 0.82 -15.35 -1.43
C ARG A 315 1.08 -15.81 -0.01
N ARG A 316 0.45 -15.18 0.98
CA ARG A 316 0.79 -15.34 2.40
C ARG A 316 -0.22 -16.11 3.22
N LEU A 317 -1.47 -16.19 2.78
CA LEU A 317 -2.49 -16.93 3.51
C LEU A 317 -2.49 -18.41 3.08
N PRO A 318 -2.88 -19.34 3.96
CA PRO A 318 -3.02 -20.75 3.63
C PRO A 318 -3.98 -20.95 2.46
N ARG A 319 -3.55 -21.64 1.43
CA ARG A 319 -4.37 -21.99 0.28
C ARG A 319 -5.27 -23.16 0.60
N ILE A 320 -6.48 -23.11 0.09
CA ILE A 320 -7.47 -24.18 0.16
C ILE A 320 -8.06 -24.43 -1.23
N PRO A 321 -8.48 -25.66 -1.55
CA PRO A 321 -9.24 -25.92 -2.75
C PRO A 321 -10.66 -25.31 -2.66
N LEU A 322 -11.31 -25.12 -3.81
CA LEU A 322 -12.61 -24.45 -3.86
C LEU A 322 -13.76 -25.33 -3.29
N ASP A 323 -13.60 -26.64 -3.30
CA ASP A 323 -14.54 -27.60 -2.71
C ASP A 323 -14.48 -27.66 -1.17
N GLU A 324 -13.44 -27.07 -0.56
CA GLU A 324 -13.31 -26.91 0.89
C GLU A 324 -13.71 -25.53 1.42
N LEU A 325 -14.34 -24.69 0.58
CA LEU A 325 -14.73 -23.34 0.97
C LEU A 325 -15.71 -23.33 2.14
N ARG A 326 -15.45 -22.48 3.13
CA ARG A 326 -16.39 -22.15 4.21
C ARG A 326 -16.65 -20.63 4.29
N PRO A 327 -17.79 -20.16 4.76
CA PRO A 327 -18.06 -18.72 4.89
C PRO A 327 -16.97 -18.02 5.71
N GLY A 328 -16.43 -16.92 5.17
CA GLY A 328 -15.27 -16.21 5.68
C GLY A 328 -13.98 -16.42 4.85
N ASP A 329 -13.84 -17.50 4.09
CA ASP A 329 -12.70 -17.72 3.19
C ASP A 329 -12.67 -16.67 2.08
N LEU A 330 -11.50 -16.46 1.50
CA LEU A 330 -11.31 -15.51 0.41
C LEU A 330 -11.14 -16.26 -0.91
N VAL A 331 -11.94 -15.90 -1.89
CA VAL A 331 -11.81 -16.39 -3.27
C VAL A 331 -10.94 -15.40 -4.04
N ILE A 332 -9.93 -15.92 -4.73
CA ILE A 332 -8.96 -15.14 -5.50
C ILE A 332 -9.23 -15.34 -6.99
N TYR A 333 -9.17 -14.26 -7.74
CA TYR A 333 -9.56 -14.23 -9.14
C TYR A 333 -8.43 -13.75 -10.04
N PHE A 334 -8.49 -14.15 -11.31
CA PHE A 334 -7.60 -13.85 -12.41
C PHE A 334 -6.14 -14.33 -12.25
N PRO A 335 -5.49 -14.71 -13.34
CA PRO A 335 -4.04 -14.97 -13.35
C PRO A 335 -3.28 -13.72 -12.86
N GLY A 336 -2.60 -13.81 -11.74
CA GLY A 336 -1.96 -12.65 -11.11
C GLY A 336 -2.65 -12.15 -9.85
N ALA A 337 -3.76 -12.82 -9.43
CA ALA A 337 -4.48 -12.54 -8.18
C ALA A 337 -4.87 -11.06 -8.05
N THR A 338 -5.44 -10.48 -9.10
CA THR A 338 -5.75 -9.04 -9.18
C THR A 338 -7.06 -8.66 -8.53
N HIS A 339 -7.90 -9.66 -8.17
CA HIS A 339 -9.17 -9.43 -7.49
C HIS A 339 -9.40 -10.46 -6.39
N VAL A 340 -10.20 -10.09 -5.38
CA VAL A 340 -10.55 -10.94 -4.24
C VAL A 340 -11.95 -10.63 -3.74
N ALA A 341 -12.66 -11.68 -3.30
CA ALA A 341 -13.96 -11.57 -2.66
C ALA A 341 -14.04 -12.46 -1.41
N LEU A 342 -14.96 -12.16 -0.50
CA LEU A 342 -15.22 -12.94 0.70
C LEU A 342 -16.35 -13.95 0.42
N TYR A 343 -16.11 -15.22 0.64
CA TYR A 343 -17.12 -16.28 0.45
C TYR A 343 -18.17 -16.22 1.55
N ILE A 344 -19.45 -16.27 1.15
CA ILE A 344 -20.60 -16.17 2.06
C ILE A 344 -21.40 -17.47 2.18
N GLY A 345 -21.01 -18.53 1.44
CA GLY A 345 -21.77 -19.78 1.34
C GLY A 345 -22.59 -19.89 0.05
N SER A 346 -23.10 -21.09 -0.23
CA SER A 346 -24.01 -21.37 -1.35
C SER A 346 -23.51 -20.87 -2.71
N GLY A 347 -22.21 -20.98 -2.97
CA GLY A 347 -21.58 -20.54 -4.21
C GLY A 347 -21.65 -19.03 -4.46
N ARG A 348 -21.73 -18.21 -3.42
CA ARG A 348 -21.81 -16.75 -3.50
C ARG A 348 -20.68 -16.08 -2.73
N VAL A 349 -20.39 -14.87 -3.11
CA VAL A 349 -19.38 -14.01 -2.47
C VAL A 349 -19.93 -12.61 -2.23
N VAL A 350 -19.38 -11.90 -1.23
CA VAL A 350 -19.54 -10.46 -1.08
C VAL A 350 -18.24 -9.78 -1.52
N GLN A 351 -18.37 -8.74 -2.33
CA GLN A 351 -17.22 -8.05 -2.94
C GLN A 351 -17.49 -6.58 -3.23
N ALA A 352 -16.43 -5.80 -3.35
CA ALA A 352 -16.39 -4.52 -4.03
C ALA A 352 -15.89 -4.79 -5.45
N PRO A 353 -16.77 -4.86 -6.49
CA PRO A 353 -16.43 -5.55 -7.72
C PRO A 353 -15.51 -4.75 -8.64
N ARG A 354 -15.87 -3.52 -8.98
CA ARG A 354 -15.16 -2.71 -9.99
C ARG A 354 -15.54 -1.23 -9.89
N PRO A 355 -14.78 -0.32 -10.52
CA PRO A 355 -15.13 1.10 -10.61
C PRO A 355 -16.54 1.32 -11.16
N GLY A 356 -17.30 2.22 -10.53
CA GLY A 356 -18.73 2.46 -10.82
C GLY A 356 -19.69 1.50 -10.12
N GLY A 357 -19.19 0.39 -9.58
CA GLY A 357 -19.97 -0.57 -8.80
C GLY A 357 -20.06 -0.22 -7.33
N LYS A 358 -20.83 -1.05 -6.61
CA LYS A 358 -21.01 -0.97 -5.15
C LYS A 358 -20.68 -2.32 -4.53
N VAL A 359 -20.35 -2.34 -3.24
CA VAL A 359 -20.24 -3.58 -2.47
C VAL A 359 -21.56 -4.33 -2.60
N GLN A 360 -21.49 -5.58 -3.02
CA GLN A 360 -22.66 -6.41 -3.33
C GLN A 360 -22.33 -7.89 -3.20
N THR A 361 -23.37 -8.71 -3.18
CA THR A 361 -23.25 -10.17 -3.29
C THR A 361 -23.44 -10.62 -4.74
N THR A 362 -22.55 -11.51 -5.21
CA THR A 362 -22.61 -12.07 -6.57
C THR A 362 -22.39 -13.58 -6.54
N PRO A 363 -22.72 -14.31 -7.61
CA PRO A 363 -22.25 -15.68 -7.80
C PRO A 363 -20.71 -15.72 -7.76
N LEU A 364 -20.14 -16.80 -7.23
CA LEU A 364 -18.69 -16.97 -7.12
C LEU A 364 -18.01 -16.92 -8.51
N ALA A 365 -18.64 -17.49 -9.53
CA ALA A 365 -18.11 -17.56 -10.88
C ALA A 365 -18.40 -16.29 -11.72
N THR A 366 -18.72 -15.14 -11.13
CA THR A 366 -18.83 -13.86 -11.84
C THR A 366 -17.51 -13.53 -12.57
N ASP A 367 -16.40 -13.83 -11.93
CA ASP A 367 -15.05 -13.73 -12.48
C ASP A 367 -14.36 -15.09 -12.39
N PRO A 368 -13.32 -15.38 -13.23
CA PRO A 368 -12.63 -16.67 -13.20
C PRO A 368 -11.80 -16.85 -11.93
N PRO A 369 -12.18 -17.76 -11.00
CA PRO A 369 -11.42 -18.01 -9.79
C PRO A 369 -10.15 -18.80 -10.10
N ILE A 370 -9.05 -18.48 -9.42
CA ILE A 370 -7.80 -19.24 -9.49
C ILE A 370 -7.56 -20.10 -8.24
N GLY A 371 -8.36 -19.91 -7.21
CA GLY A 371 -8.31 -20.67 -5.96
C GLY A 371 -8.84 -19.85 -4.79
N ALA A 372 -8.64 -20.39 -3.58
CA ALA A 372 -9.09 -19.73 -2.36
C ALA A 372 -7.99 -19.76 -1.28
N VAL A 373 -8.16 -18.88 -0.28
CA VAL A 373 -7.28 -18.82 0.89
C VAL A 373 -8.10 -18.68 2.17
N ARG A 374 -7.60 -19.24 3.26
CA ARG A 374 -8.25 -19.26 4.57
C ARG A 374 -7.46 -18.40 5.56
N PRO A 375 -7.97 -17.22 5.93
CA PRO A 375 -7.22 -16.32 6.81
C PRO A 375 -7.01 -16.83 8.23
N ASP A 376 -7.92 -17.59 8.81
CA ASP A 376 -7.81 -18.14 10.16
C ASP A 376 -7.04 -19.48 10.27
N GLY A 377 -6.48 -19.93 9.16
CA GLY A 377 -5.70 -21.16 9.10
C GLY A 377 -6.59 -22.39 8.83
N ARG A 378 -5.95 -23.55 8.70
CA ARG A 378 -6.64 -24.85 8.74
C ARG A 378 -6.96 -25.14 10.21
N ASP A 379 -8.19 -25.60 10.49
CA ASP A 379 -8.47 -26.18 11.78
C ASP A 379 -7.56 -27.41 11.92
N THR A 380 -6.60 -27.35 12.86
CA THR A 380 -5.74 -28.48 13.23
C THR A 380 -6.48 -29.43 14.13
#